data_7007380822e95dcac718882e4cf0a73e
#
_entry.id   7007380822e95dcac718882e4cf0a73e
#
_cell.length_a   1.000
_cell.length_b   1.000
_cell.length_c   1.000
_cell.angle_alpha   90.00
_cell.angle_beta   90.00
_cell.angle_gamma   90.00
#
_symmetry.space_group_name_H-M   'P 1'
#
loop_
_entity.id
_entity.type
_entity.pdbx_description
1 polymer ?
#
loop_
_entity_poly.entity_id
_entity_poly.type
_entity_poly.pdbx_seq_one_letter_code
_entity_poly.pdbx_strand_id
1 'polypeptide(L)'
;LRMSRGLGDVYKRQRRMSALGPGGLSRERAGFEVRDVHYTHYGRLCPIETPEGPNIGLISSLCVFAKINELGFIETPYRKVAEGKVDLSDEGLVYLTAEEEEAKIIAQGNAPLNDDGTFVRDKVKSRQDADYPVVPPSEVELMDVSPQQIASIAASLIPFLEHDDANRALM
;
A
#
# COMPACT_ATOMS: atom_id res chain seq x y z
N LEU A 1 -17.17 14.79 27.59
CA LEU A 1 -16.80 15.37 26.30
C LEU A 1 -17.23 14.40 25.18
N ARG A 2 -18.40 14.65 24.60
CA ARG A 2 -18.74 14.06 23.32
C ARG A 2 -17.93 14.79 22.25
N MET A 3 -16.71 14.35 22.04
CA MET A 3 -15.99 14.77 20.85
C MET A 3 -16.81 14.33 19.65
N SER A 4 -17.17 15.29 18.81
CA SER A 4 -17.82 14.99 17.54
C SER A 4 -16.96 13.98 16.79
N ARG A 5 -17.46 12.77 16.62
CA ARG A 5 -16.85 11.79 15.76
C ARG A 5 -16.98 12.34 14.35
N GLY A 6 -15.94 13.02 13.88
CA GLY A 6 -15.94 13.67 12.58
C GLY A 6 -16.00 12.66 11.45
N LEU A 7 -16.20 13.14 10.23
CA LEU A 7 -16.18 12.35 8.98
C LEU A 7 -14.96 11.42 8.90
N GLY A 8 -13.81 11.82 9.45
CA GLY A 8 -12.60 11.00 9.51
C GLY A 8 -12.74 9.70 10.30
N ASP A 9 -13.48 9.69 11.41
CA ASP A 9 -13.72 8.46 12.20
C ASP A 9 -14.64 7.49 11.46
N VAL A 10 -15.66 8.00 10.78
CA VAL A 10 -16.55 7.19 9.93
C VAL A 10 -15.77 6.59 8.77
N TYR A 11 -14.97 7.40 8.09
CA TYR A 11 -14.17 6.96 6.95
C TYR A 11 -13.14 5.89 7.34
N LYS A 12 -12.48 6.06 8.49
CA LYS A 12 -11.55 5.07 9.05
C LYS A 12 -12.23 3.72 9.30
N ARG A 13 -13.46 3.72 9.82
CA ARG A 13 -14.22 2.49 10.10
C ARG A 13 -14.64 1.76 8.83
N GLN A 14 -15.02 2.49 7.79
CA GLN A 14 -15.42 1.92 6.50
C GLN A 14 -14.25 1.22 5.77
N ARG A 15 -13.02 1.57 6.11
CA ARG A 15 -11.81 1.01 5.50
C ARG A 15 -11.16 -0.10 6.33
N ARG A 16 -11.82 -0.58 7.38
CA ARG A 16 -11.33 -1.67 8.22
C ARG A 16 -11.78 -3.02 7.66
N MET A 17 -10.85 -3.96 7.61
CA MET A 17 -11.07 -5.33 7.16
C MET A 17 -10.84 -6.30 8.30
N SER A 18 -11.59 -7.41 8.32
CA SER A 18 -11.47 -8.46 9.32
C SER A 18 -11.40 -9.82 8.63
N ALA A 19 -10.42 -10.63 9.03
CA ALA A 19 -10.32 -12.03 8.61
C ALA A 19 -11.22 -12.97 9.45
N LEU A 20 -11.84 -12.42 10.50
CA LEU A 20 -12.70 -13.17 11.45
C LEU A 20 -14.16 -13.15 10.99
N GLY A 21 -14.90 -14.18 11.39
CA GLY A 21 -16.35 -14.23 11.21
C GLY A 21 -16.83 -15.45 10.42
N PRO A 22 -18.13 -15.48 10.04
CA PRO A 22 -18.69 -16.58 9.25
C PRO A 22 -17.98 -16.69 7.89
N GLY A 23 -17.44 -17.88 7.60
CA GLY A 23 -16.64 -18.10 6.39
C GLY A 23 -15.19 -17.65 6.47
N GLY A 24 -14.76 -17.03 7.58
CA GLY A 24 -13.38 -16.60 7.86
C GLY A 24 -12.65 -17.49 8.85
N LEU A 25 -11.59 -16.93 9.44
CA LEU A 25 -10.77 -17.61 10.43
C LEU A 25 -11.35 -17.46 11.86
N SER A 26 -11.01 -18.42 12.74
CA SER A 26 -11.17 -18.25 14.18
C SER A 26 -9.83 -17.84 14.81
N ARG A 27 -9.86 -17.05 15.88
CA ARG A 27 -8.64 -16.56 16.57
C ARG A 27 -7.72 -17.69 17.00
N GLU A 28 -8.29 -18.82 17.44
CA GLU A 28 -7.57 -19.97 17.97
C GLU A 28 -6.88 -20.77 16.87
N ARG A 29 -7.42 -20.76 15.64
CA ARG A 29 -6.89 -21.49 14.50
C ARG A 29 -5.94 -20.66 13.63
N ALA A 30 -5.90 -19.33 13.85
CA ALA A 30 -5.05 -18.44 13.11
C ALA A 30 -3.58 -18.57 13.60
N GLY A 31 -2.75 -19.20 12.81
CA GLY A 31 -1.30 -19.27 13.01
C GLY A 31 -0.58 -17.95 12.68
N PHE A 32 0.75 -17.96 12.76
CA PHE A 32 1.57 -16.80 12.43
C PHE A 32 1.48 -16.43 10.94
N GLU A 33 1.42 -17.40 10.05
CA GLU A 33 1.40 -17.19 8.60
C GLU A 33 0.27 -16.25 8.13
N VAL A 34 -0.93 -16.38 8.70
CA VAL A 34 -2.09 -15.55 8.33
C VAL A 34 -2.07 -14.17 9.01
N ARG A 35 -1.17 -13.97 9.97
CA ARG A 35 -1.01 -12.69 10.70
C ARG A 35 0.16 -11.87 10.19
N ASP A 36 1.06 -12.48 9.43
CA ASP A 36 2.25 -11.83 8.89
C ASP A 36 1.91 -10.90 7.73
N VAL A 37 2.81 -9.95 7.49
CA VAL A 37 2.76 -9.07 6.33
C VAL A 37 3.35 -9.80 5.14
N HIS A 38 2.58 -9.87 4.07
CA HIS A 38 3.02 -10.44 2.80
C HIS A 38 3.35 -9.31 1.80
N TYR A 39 4.22 -9.56 0.82
CA TYR A 39 4.58 -8.52 -0.17
C TYR A 39 3.36 -8.01 -0.98
N THR A 40 2.34 -8.86 -1.19
CA THR A 40 1.08 -8.47 -1.83
C THR A 40 0.24 -7.46 -1.03
N HIS A 41 0.59 -7.21 0.24
CA HIS A 41 -0.05 -6.18 1.05
C HIS A 41 0.35 -4.76 0.62
N TYR A 42 1.45 -4.63 -0.12
CA TYR A 42 1.96 -3.32 -0.54
C TYR A 42 0.88 -2.49 -1.25
N GLY A 43 0.66 -1.28 -0.76
CA GLY A 43 -0.36 -0.38 -1.29
C GLY A 43 -1.83 -0.81 -1.05
N ARG A 44 -2.08 -1.97 -0.48
CA ARG A 44 -3.42 -2.56 -0.25
C ARG A 44 -3.80 -2.58 1.21
N LEU A 45 -3.02 -3.26 2.03
CA LEU A 45 -3.24 -3.37 3.47
C LEU A 45 -2.10 -2.71 4.23
N CYS A 46 -2.43 -1.86 5.20
CA CYS A 46 -1.44 -1.18 6.02
C CYS A 46 -0.72 -2.19 6.93
N PRO A 47 0.62 -2.26 6.91
CA PRO A 47 1.38 -3.17 7.76
C PRO A 47 1.42 -2.74 9.22
N ILE A 48 1.09 -1.48 9.52
CA ILE A 48 1.23 -0.86 10.84
C ILE A 48 -0.10 -0.85 11.59
N GLU A 49 -1.21 -0.50 10.91
CA GLU A 49 -2.51 -0.37 11.54
C GLU A 49 -3.19 -1.73 11.77
N THR A 50 -2.85 -2.36 12.88
CA THR A 50 -3.47 -3.58 13.37
C THR A 50 -3.66 -3.51 14.90
N PRO A 51 -4.69 -4.15 15.49
CA PRO A 51 -4.85 -4.20 16.94
C PRO A 51 -3.70 -4.95 17.60
N GLU A 52 -3.42 -4.62 18.85
CA GLU A 52 -2.58 -5.44 19.72
C GLU A 52 -3.38 -6.61 20.31
N GLY A 53 -2.65 -7.68 20.68
CA GLY A 53 -3.21 -8.84 21.34
C GLY A 53 -3.73 -9.92 20.37
N PRO A 54 -4.79 -10.68 20.75
CA PRO A 54 -5.20 -11.88 20.02
C PRO A 54 -5.70 -11.62 18.58
N ASN A 55 -6.03 -10.39 18.24
CA ASN A 55 -6.49 -10.00 16.90
C ASN A 55 -5.40 -9.41 16.00
N ILE A 56 -4.14 -9.40 16.45
CA ILE A 56 -3.03 -8.87 15.66
C ILE A 56 -2.94 -9.57 14.30
N GLY A 57 -2.82 -8.79 13.22
CA GLY A 57 -2.76 -9.29 11.86
C GLY A 57 -4.09 -9.80 11.28
N LEU A 58 -5.12 -10.04 12.11
CA LEU A 58 -6.44 -10.52 11.66
C LEU A 58 -7.43 -9.38 11.36
N ILE A 59 -7.19 -8.22 11.92
CA ILE A 59 -7.92 -6.99 11.63
C ILE A 59 -6.93 -5.99 11.05
N SER A 60 -7.19 -5.53 9.84
CA SER A 60 -6.31 -4.65 9.08
C SER A 60 -7.09 -3.46 8.55
N SER A 61 -6.39 -2.46 8.05
CA SER A 61 -6.98 -1.29 7.38
C SER A 61 -6.45 -1.16 5.97
N LEU A 62 -7.29 -0.72 5.05
CA LEU A 62 -6.88 -0.41 3.68
C LEU A 62 -5.89 0.76 3.65
N CYS A 63 -4.90 0.68 2.79
CA CYS A 63 -4.00 1.79 2.47
C CYS A 63 -4.74 2.98 1.87
N VAL A 64 -4.15 4.17 1.93
CA VAL A 64 -4.78 5.45 1.55
C VAL A 64 -5.45 5.38 0.18
N PHE A 65 -4.74 4.87 -0.83
CA PHE A 65 -5.21 4.85 -2.22
C PHE A 65 -5.86 3.53 -2.64
N ALA A 66 -5.88 2.52 -1.76
CA ALA A 66 -6.46 1.22 -2.07
C ALA A 66 -7.98 1.33 -2.29
N LYS A 67 -8.47 0.57 -3.25
CA LYS A 67 -9.89 0.40 -3.58
C LYS A 67 -10.24 -1.08 -3.64
N ILE A 68 -11.52 -1.39 -3.52
CA ILE A 68 -12.05 -2.74 -3.73
C ILE A 68 -12.81 -2.70 -5.05
N ASN A 69 -12.47 -3.62 -5.96
CA ASN A 69 -13.13 -3.73 -7.25
C ASN A 69 -14.49 -4.46 -7.12
N GLU A 70 -15.22 -4.55 -8.22
CA GLU A 70 -16.54 -5.19 -8.27
C GLU A 70 -16.52 -6.70 -7.94
N LEU A 71 -15.35 -7.34 -8.15
CA LEU A 71 -15.13 -8.75 -7.84
C LEU A 71 -14.72 -8.98 -6.37
N GLY A 72 -14.44 -7.90 -5.60
CA GLY A 72 -14.04 -7.98 -4.21
C GLY A 72 -12.52 -8.01 -3.99
N PHE A 73 -11.68 -7.86 -5.03
CA PHE A 73 -10.24 -7.76 -4.90
C PHE A 73 -9.79 -6.35 -4.54
N ILE A 74 -8.70 -6.25 -3.79
CA ILE A 74 -8.10 -4.95 -3.43
C ILE A 74 -7.14 -4.54 -4.53
N GLU A 75 -7.36 -3.34 -5.06
CA GLU A 75 -6.54 -2.72 -6.09
C GLU A 75 -5.80 -1.50 -5.55
N THR A 76 -4.63 -1.24 -6.10
CA THR A 76 -3.81 -0.05 -5.78
C THR A 76 -3.40 0.66 -7.07
N PRO A 77 -3.33 2.02 -7.06
CA PRO A 77 -3.00 2.77 -8.26
C PRO A 77 -1.50 2.83 -8.49
N TYR A 78 -1.13 2.79 -9.76
CA TYR A 78 0.22 3.00 -10.27
C TYR A 78 0.20 3.96 -11.44
N ARG A 79 1.31 4.67 -11.65
CA ARG A 79 1.55 5.48 -12.85
C ARG A 79 2.19 4.62 -13.92
N LYS A 80 1.73 4.73 -15.15
CA LYS A 80 2.36 4.05 -16.30
C LYS A 80 3.69 4.70 -16.63
N VAL A 81 4.66 3.86 -16.98
CA VAL A 81 5.95 4.28 -17.49
C VAL A 81 6.12 3.72 -18.90
N ALA A 82 6.43 4.56 -19.87
CA ALA A 82 6.70 4.19 -21.23
C ALA A 82 8.08 4.72 -21.63
N GLU A 83 8.97 3.83 -22.06
CA GLU A 83 10.33 4.19 -22.52
C GLU A 83 11.12 5.08 -21.53
N GLY A 84 10.97 4.82 -20.22
CA GLY A 84 11.63 5.59 -19.17
C GLY A 84 10.99 6.95 -18.87
N LYS A 85 9.80 7.22 -19.40
CA LYS A 85 9.01 8.41 -19.12
C LYS A 85 7.74 8.04 -18.34
N VAL A 86 7.54 8.69 -17.20
CA VAL A 86 6.36 8.51 -16.34
C VAL A 86 5.22 9.39 -16.85
N ASP A 87 4.05 8.81 -16.99
CA ASP A 87 2.83 9.58 -17.28
C ASP A 87 2.33 10.25 -16.00
N LEU A 88 2.44 11.56 -15.93
CA LEU A 88 2.02 12.38 -14.79
C LEU A 88 0.54 12.79 -14.86
N SER A 89 -0.16 12.48 -15.95
CA SER A 89 -1.59 12.76 -16.09
C SER A 89 -2.45 11.84 -15.20
N ASP A 90 -3.66 12.27 -14.90
CA ASP A 90 -4.63 11.43 -14.16
C ASP A 90 -5.11 10.23 -15.00
N GLU A 91 -5.04 10.33 -16.32
CA GLU A 91 -5.38 9.25 -17.26
C GLU A 91 -4.30 8.15 -17.28
N GLY A 92 -3.07 8.48 -16.87
CA GLY A 92 -1.96 7.54 -16.72
C GLY A 92 -2.05 6.64 -15.50
N LEU A 93 -3.05 6.84 -14.63
CA LEU A 93 -3.26 6.02 -13.45
C LEU A 93 -3.97 4.70 -13.80
N VAL A 94 -3.36 3.60 -13.37
CA VAL A 94 -3.92 2.25 -13.52
C VAL A 94 -4.06 1.61 -12.14
N TYR A 95 -5.25 1.06 -11.88
CA TYR A 95 -5.48 0.27 -10.69
C TYR A 95 -5.21 -1.20 -11.00
N LEU A 96 -4.34 -1.83 -10.21
CA LEU A 96 -3.94 -3.22 -10.40
C LEU A 96 -4.22 -4.04 -9.15
N THR A 97 -4.63 -5.29 -9.38
CA THR A 97 -4.69 -6.33 -8.35
C THR A 97 -3.27 -6.86 -8.06
N ALA A 98 -3.12 -7.64 -7.00
CA ALA A 98 -1.82 -8.21 -6.64
C ALA A 98 -1.29 -9.17 -7.71
N GLU A 99 -2.18 -9.93 -8.36
CA GLU A 99 -1.84 -10.87 -9.43
C GLU A 99 -1.32 -10.16 -10.69
N GLU A 100 -1.97 -9.05 -11.07
CA GLU A 100 -1.56 -8.26 -12.23
C GLU A 100 -0.25 -7.51 -12.01
N GLU A 101 0.07 -7.22 -10.74
CA GLU A 101 1.29 -6.54 -10.33
C GLU A 101 2.51 -7.46 -10.31
N GLU A 102 2.32 -8.76 -9.99
CA GLU A 102 3.37 -9.71 -9.62
C GLU A 102 4.55 -9.75 -10.63
N ALA A 103 4.26 -9.72 -11.91
CA ALA A 103 5.30 -9.80 -12.94
C ALA A 103 5.94 -8.45 -13.31
N LYS A 104 5.48 -7.34 -12.73
CA LYS A 104 5.85 -5.98 -13.18
C LYS A 104 6.98 -5.37 -12.37
N ILE A 105 7.82 -4.59 -13.07
CA ILE A 105 8.90 -3.82 -12.45
C ILE A 105 8.37 -2.43 -12.12
N ILE A 106 8.31 -2.12 -10.83
CA ILE A 106 7.68 -0.92 -10.28
C ILE A 106 8.72 -0.02 -9.63
N ALA A 107 8.87 1.21 -10.12
CA ALA A 107 9.73 2.21 -9.52
C ALA A 107 9.13 2.79 -8.23
N GLN A 108 9.99 3.13 -7.29
CA GLN A 108 9.57 3.78 -6.04
C GLN A 108 9.04 5.19 -6.28
N GLY A 109 7.99 5.60 -5.55
CA GLY A 109 7.34 6.90 -5.67
C GLY A 109 8.20 8.11 -5.28
N ASN A 110 9.38 7.88 -4.68
CA ASN A 110 10.37 8.93 -4.35
C ASN A 110 11.51 9.03 -5.36
N ALA A 111 11.45 8.29 -6.47
CA ALA A 111 12.47 8.38 -7.52
C ALA A 111 12.48 9.81 -8.11
N PRO A 112 13.66 10.46 -8.23
CA PRO A 112 13.74 11.80 -8.79
C PRO A 112 13.39 11.79 -10.27
N LEU A 113 12.43 12.66 -10.64
CA LEU A 113 11.99 12.87 -12.01
C LEU A 113 12.36 14.28 -12.47
N ASN A 114 12.59 14.44 -13.77
CA ASN A 114 12.66 15.73 -14.43
C ASN A 114 11.23 16.29 -14.65
N ASP A 115 11.13 17.57 -15.00
CA ASP A 115 9.85 18.22 -15.31
C ASP A 115 9.11 17.53 -16.48
N ASP A 116 9.84 16.87 -17.36
CA ASP A 116 9.32 16.10 -18.50
C ASP A 116 8.78 14.71 -18.12
N GLY A 117 8.90 14.30 -16.84
CA GLY A 117 8.52 12.96 -16.36
C GLY A 117 9.56 11.88 -16.61
N THR A 118 10.77 12.20 -17.08
CA THR A 118 11.86 11.25 -17.26
C THR A 118 12.63 11.06 -15.96
N PHE A 119 13.20 9.87 -15.74
CA PHE A 119 14.05 9.62 -14.57
C PHE A 119 15.38 10.37 -14.69
N VAL A 120 15.80 11.01 -13.59
CA VAL A 120 17.07 11.76 -13.51
C VAL A 120 18.26 10.82 -13.50
N ARG A 121 18.10 9.59 -12.98
CA ARG A 121 19.18 8.64 -12.78
C ARG A 121 19.17 7.54 -13.82
N ASP A 122 20.36 7.09 -14.24
CA ASP A 122 20.54 5.96 -15.16
C ASP A 122 20.14 4.60 -14.53
N LYS A 123 20.00 4.56 -13.21
CA LYS A 123 19.56 3.38 -12.46
C LYS A 123 18.49 3.77 -11.45
N VAL A 124 17.38 3.06 -11.51
CA VAL A 124 16.18 3.28 -10.67
C VAL A 124 16.03 2.12 -9.70
N LYS A 125 15.82 2.44 -8.43
CA LYS A 125 15.42 1.45 -7.43
C LYS A 125 13.98 1.05 -7.71
N SER A 126 13.79 -0.22 -7.94
CA SER A 126 12.48 -0.79 -8.30
C SER A 126 12.13 -1.93 -7.34
N ARG A 127 10.90 -2.37 -7.43
CA ARG A 127 10.35 -3.52 -6.73
C ARG A 127 9.77 -4.48 -7.76
N GLN A 128 10.04 -5.76 -7.58
CA GLN A 128 9.43 -6.84 -8.32
C GLN A 128 9.21 -8.00 -7.34
N ASP A 129 7.96 -8.34 -7.08
CA ASP A 129 7.57 -9.30 -6.04
C ASP A 129 8.19 -8.97 -4.66
N ALA A 130 8.97 -9.88 -4.13
CA ALA A 130 9.70 -9.74 -2.87
C ALA A 130 11.11 -9.14 -3.04
N ASP A 131 11.57 -8.93 -4.28
CA ASP A 131 12.91 -8.43 -4.59
C ASP A 131 12.92 -6.92 -4.88
N TYR A 132 14.09 -6.32 -4.68
CA TYR A 132 14.32 -4.89 -4.91
C TYR A 132 15.46 -4.68 -5.92
N PRO A 133 15.25 -4.99 -7.20
CA PRO A 133 16.26 -4.82 -8.23
C PRO A 133 16.52 -3.34 -8.51
N VAL A 134 17.73 -3.05 -8.97
CA VAL A 134 18.12 -1.73 -9.50
C VAL A 134 18.27 -1.86 -11.00
N VAL A 135 17.34 -1.29 -11.74
CA VAL A 135 17.20 -1.47 -13.19
C VAL A 135 17.36 -0.14 -13.94
N PRO A 136 17.69 -0.17 -15.24
CA PRO A 136 17.66 1.04 -16.07
C PRO A 136 16.20 1.51 -16.26
N PRO A 137 15.98 2.82 -16.50
CA PRO A 137 14.63 3.39 -16.70
C PRO A 137 13.80 2.72 -17.80
N SER A 138 14.45 2.14 -18.80
CA SER A 138 13.78 1.47 -19.93
C SER A 138 13.07 0.16 -19.56
N GLU A 139 13.47 -0.46 -18.45
CA GLU A 139 12.87 -1.71 -17.96
C GLU A 139 11.72 -1.46 -16.96
N VAL A 140 11.59 -0.21 -16.48
CA VAL A 140 10.51 0.15 -15.54
C VAL A 140 9.19 0.25 -16.28
N GLU A 141 8.20 -0.51 -15.84
CA GLU A 141 6.85 -0.51 -16.43
C GLU A 141 5.87 0.41 -15.69
N LEU A 142 6.02 0.50 -14.37
CA LEU A 142 5.12 1.22 -13.48
C LEU A 142 5.91 2.03 -12.46
N MET A 143 5.25 3.02 -11.86
CA MET A 143 5.79 3.80 -10.76
C MET A 143 4.72 3.98 -9.68
N ASP A 144 5.13 3.90 -8.41
CA ASP A 144 4.27 4.23 -7.28
C ASP A 144 3.78 5.68 -7.36
N VAL A 145 2.53 5.92 -6.99
CA VAL A 145 1.95 7.28 -7.01
C VAL A 145 2.58 8.16 -5.93
N SER A 146 2.81 7.60 -4.74
CA SER A 146 3.37 8.31 -3.59
C SER A 146 4.00 7.34 -2.61
N PRO A 147 5.03 7.76 -1.85
CA PRO A 147 5.58 6.97 -0.75
C PRO A 147 4.56 6.65 0.36
N GLN A 148 3.53 7.48 0.53
CA GLN A 148 2.46 7.26 1.51
C GLN A 148 1.50 6.12 1.13
N GLN A 149 1.64 5.58 -0.06
CA GLN A 149 0.79 4.50 -0.59
C GLN A 149 0.76 3.26 0.29
N ILE A 150 1.83 2.99 1.02
CA ILE A 150 1.97 1.82 1.91
C ILE A 150 1.19 1.93 3.22
N ALA A 151 0.78 3.12 3.61
CA ALA A 151 0.18 3.40 4.91
C ALA A 151 -1.34 3.59 4.81
N SER A 152 -2.05 3.29 5.91
CA SER A 152 -3.46 3.66 6.06
C SER A 152 -3.61 5.17 6.26
N ILE A 153 -4.84 5.66 6.18
CA ILE A 153 -5.13 7.08 6.41
C ILE A 153 -4.66 7.53 7.81
N ALA A 154 -4.92 6.71 8.84
CA ALA A 154 -4.49 7.03 10.20
C ALA A 154 -2.96 7.08 10.32
N ALA A 155 -2.27 6.09 9.77
CA ALA A 155 -0.80 6.03 9.79
C ALA A 155 -0.17 7.15 8.97
N SER A 156 -0.74 7.52 7.82
CA SER A 156 -0.21 8.59 6.95
C SER A 156 -0.30 9.99 7.57
N LEU A 157 -1.13 10.17 8.59
CA LEU A 157 -1.26 11.45 9.31
C LEU A 157 -0.26 11.61 10.45
N ILE A 158 0.52 10.58 10.78
CA ILE A 158 1.53 10.63 11.82
C ILE A 158 2.80 11.28 11.26
N PRO A 159 3.23 12.43 11.79
CA PRO A 159 4.46 13.05 11.34
C PRO A 159 5.67 12.22 11.76
N PHE A 160 6.67 12.11 10.88
CA PHE A 160 7.91 11.35 11.13
C PHE A 160 7.70 9.88 11.48
N LEU A 161 6.68 9.26 10.90
CA LEU A 161 6.34 7.86 11.14
C LEU A 161 7.52 6.89 10.91
N GLU A 162 8.41 7.21 9.98
CA GLU A 162 9.62 6.46 9.67
C GLU A 162 10.63 6.37 10.83
N HIS A 163 10.49 7.23 11.83
CA HIS A 163 11.32 7.23 13.05
C HIS A 163 10.65 6.54 14.24
N ASP A 164 9.37 6.17 14.10
CA ASP A 164 8.59 5.55 15.16
C ASP A 164 8.64 4.01 15.05
N ASP A 165 8.58 3.37 16.22
CA ASP A 165 8.33 1.92 16.27
C ASP A 165 6.88 1.63 15.89
N ALA A 166 6.69 0.63 15.00
CA ALA A 166 5.38 0.24 14.49
C ALA A 166 4.37 -0.12 15.60
N ASN A 167 4.83 -0.73 16.68
CA ASN A 167 3.98 -1.07 17.83
C ASN A 167 3.49 0.15 18.61
N ARG A 168 4.18 1.27 18.52
CA ARG A 168 3.88 2.50 19.24
C ARG A 168 3.18 3.56 18.39
N ALA A 169 3.29 3.47 17.07
CA ALA A 169 2.85 4.50 16.15
C ALA A 169 1.36 4.86 16.25
N LEU A 170 0.50 3.92 16.65
CA LEU A 170 -0.96 4.08 16.73
C LEU A 170 -1.54 3.95 18.13
N MET A 171 -0.69 3.97 19.17
CA MET A 171 -1.09 3.99 20.57
C MET A 171 -1.48 5.37 21.10
#